data_9e2ddffa0d47b4322703f792143f3734
#
_entry.id   9e2ddffa0d47b4322703f792143f3734
#
_cell.length_a   1.000
_cell.length_b   1.000
_cell.length_c   1.000
_cell.angle_alpha   90.00
_cell.angle_beta   90.00
_cell.angle_gamma   90.00
#
_symmetry.space_group_name_H-M   'P 1'
#
loop_
_entity.id
_entity.type
_entity.pdbx_description
1 polymer ?
#
loop_
_entity_poly.entity_id
_entity_poly.type
_entity_poly.pdbx_seq_one_letter_code
_entity_poly.pdbx_strand_id
1 'polypeptide(L)'
;SPALISAMLSGEDRRFWRHAGVDWLSVCGAVRDAMVGRAHRGASTITMQLASMLASARSPNRFMRSWSRKVHQVRVARGLELHWSKREILEAYLNLLQFRGELQGIRATSQLLAHKAPSGLNAAESRVLAALLPNPSASPRRVAERACARLIDSDTDLSCTQIKEAAEQLLS
;
A
#
# COMPACT_ATOMS: atom_id res chain seq x y z
N SER A 1 5.41 -11.65 7.54
CA SER A 1 5.71 -12.58 6.43
C SER A 1 6.47 -11.84 5.33
N PRO A 2 7.54 -12.42 4.74
CA PRO A 2 8.21 -11.85 3.57
C PRO A 2 7.26 -11.68 2.38
N ALA A 3 6.31 -12.60 2.19
CA ALA A 3 5.29 -12.51 1.16
C ALA A 3 4.41 -11.26 1.32
N LEU A 4 4.05 -10.91 2.55
CA LEU A 4 3.28 -9.69 2.83
C LEU A 4 4.06 -8.43 2.44
N ILE A 5 5.32 -8.33 2.87
CA ILE A 5 6.17 -7.18 2.54
C ILE A 5 6.32 -7.06 1.02
N SER A 6 6.62 -8.16 0.33
CA SER A 6 6.73 -8.19 -1.13
C SER A 6 5.43 -7.75 -1.82
N ALA A 7 4.27 -8.26 -1.38
CA ALA A 7 2.98 -7.90 -1.94
C ALA A 7 2.66 -6.41 -1.74
N MET A 8 2.92 -5.87 -0.55
CA MET A 8 2.71 -4.45 -0.24
C MET A 8 3.62 -3.54 -1.08
N LEU A 9 4.92 -3.85 -1.12
CA LEU A 9 5.89 -3.06 -1.89
C LEU A 9 5.63 -3.11 -3.39
N SER A 10 5.30 -4.28 -3.93
CA SER A 10 4.99 -4.42 -5.36
C SER A 10 3.75 -3.63 -5.78
N GLY A 11 2.79 -3.48 -4.88
CA GLY A 11 1.56 -2.75 -5.12
C GLY A 11 1.65 -1.25 -4.93
N GLU A 12 2.37 -0.81 -3.92
CA GLU A 12 2.37 0.57 -3.45
C GLU A 12 3.68 1.32 -3.75
N ASP A 13 4.83 0.65 -3.69
CA ASP A 13 6.13 1.30 -3.81
C ASP A 13 7.26 0.31 -4.17
N ARG A 14 7.35 -0.08 -5.44
CA ARG A 14 8.32 -1.08 -5.92
C ARG A 14 9.78 -0.74 -5.62
N ARG A 15 10.10 0.55 -5.51
CA ARG A 15 11.46 1.05 -5.29
C ARG A 15 11.68 1.58 -3.88
N PHE A 16 10.83 1.19 -2.93
CA PHE A 16 10.87 1.64 -1.55
C PHE A 16 12.28 1.67 -0.95
N TRP A 17 13.06 0.61 -1.17
CA TRP A 17 14.42 0.49 -0.64
C TRP A 17 15.46 1.36 -1.34
N ARG A 18 15.11 2.04 -2.46
CA ARG A 18 16.06 2.74 -3.35
C ARG A 18 15.90 4.26 -3.39
N HIS A 19 14.93 4.82 -2.71
CA HIS A 19 14.70 6.26 -2.67
C HIS A 19 14.66 6.79 -1.24
N ALA A 20 14.87 8.10 -1.07
CA ALA A 20 14.82 8.79 0.22
C ALA A 20 13.49 9.58 0.35
N GLY A 21 12.39 8.85 0.55
CA GLY A 21 11.05 9.40 0.80
C GLY A 21 10.24 9.73 -0.45
N VAL A 22 10.88 10.09 -1.55
CA VAL A 22 10.21 10.39 -2.84
C VAL A 22 10.88 9.61 -3.96
N ASP A 23 10.08 8.90 -4.73
CA ASP A 23 10.52 8.22 -5.93
C ASP A 23 10.39 9.13 -7.16
N TRP A 24 11.43 9.90 -7.44
CA TRP A 24 11.43 10.86 -8.55
C TRP A 24 11.24 10.21 -9.93
N LEU A 25 11.70 8.97 -10.11
CA LEU A 25 11.50 8.24 -11.36
C LEU A 25 10.02 7.87 -11.54
N SER A 26 9.32 7.50 -10.47
CA SER A 26 7.87 7.30 -10.51
C SER A 26 7.11 8.60 -10.75
N VAL A 27 7.56 9.71 -10.17
CA VAL A 27 6.97 11.04 -10.42
C VAL A 27 7.12 11.42 -11.88
N CYS A 28 8.32 11.32 -12.45
CA CYS A 28 8.56 11.59 -13.88
C CYS A 28 7.72 10.70 -14.79
N GLY A 29 7.63 9.40 -14.46
CA GLY A 29 6.77 8.46 -15.18
C GLY A 29 5.30 8.85 -15.16
N ALA A 30 4.78 9.25 -14.00
CA ALA A 30 3.38 9.68 -13.84
C ALA A 30 3.09 10.98 -14.62
N VAL A 31 4.02 11.92 -14.63
CA VAL A 31 3.90 13.15 -15.44
C VAL A 31 3.88 12.82 -16.93
N ARG A 32 4.79 11.97 -17.39
CA ARG A 32 4.80 11.53 -18.78
C ARG A 32 3.51 10.82 -19.18
N ASP A 33 3.00 9.90 -18.34
CA ASP A 33 1.78 9.16 -18.62
C ASP A 33 0.56 10.11 -18.67
N ALA A 34 0.54 11.15 -17.82
CA ALA A 34 -0.47 12.20 -17.86
C ALA A 34 -0.44 13.02 -19.16
N MET A 35 0.75 13.34 -19.67
CA MET A 35 0.90 14.09 -20.93
C MET A 35 0.42 13.31 -22.15
N VAL A 36 0.51 11.98 -22.12
CA VAL A 36 0.06 11.11 -23.23
C VAL A 36 -1.32 10.49 -23.01
N GLY A 37 -2.08 10.99 -22.03
CA GLY A 37 -3.46 10.53 -21.75
C GLY A 37 -3.57 9.09 -21.25
N ARG A 38 -2.49 8.51 -20.74
CA ARG A 38 -2.50 7.17 -20.16
C ARG A 38 -2.99 7.18 -18.72
N ALA A 39 -3.56 6.07 -18.28
CA ALA A 39 -4.02 5.92 -16.89
C ALA A 39 -2.89 6.21 -15.89
N HIS A 40 -3.17 7.05 -14.89
CA HIS A 40 -2.19 7.48 -13.91
C HIS A 40 -1.64 6.31 -13.08
N ARG A 41 -0.34 6.11 -13.12
CA ARG A 41 0.38 5.32 -12.12
C ARG A 41 0.47 6.13 -10.82
N GLY A 42 0.31 5.48 -9.68
CA GLY A 42 0.55 6.12 -8.38
C GLY A 42 2.01 6.57 -8.27
N ALA A 43 2.23 7.86 -8.04
CA ALA A 43 3.56 8.43 -7.79
C ALA A 43 3.83 8.66 -6.29
N SER A 44 2.91 8.24 -5.42
CA SER A 44 3.05 8.39 -3.97
C SER A 44 3.79 7.20 -3.39
N THR A 45 4.85 7.46 -2.66
CA THR A 45 5.63 6.44 -1.95
C THR A 45 4.96 6.04 -0.63
N ILE A 46 5.37 4.90 -0.06
CA ILE A 46 4.95 4.47 1.28
C ILE A 46 5.30 5.55 2.32
N THR A 47 6.48 6.16 2.24
CA THR A 47 6.88 7.23 3.17
C THR A 47 5.99 8.46 3.06
N MET A 48 5.55 8.83 1.84
CA MET A 48 4.59 9.93 1.63
C MET A 48 3.20 9.59 2.17
N GLN A 49 2.75 8.35 2.02
CA GLN A 49 1.48 7.88 2.59
C GLN A 49 1.53 7.91 4.12
N LEU A 50 2.62 7.40 4.73
CA LEU A 50 2.85 7.48 6.18
C LEU A 50 2.85 8.93 6.66
N ALA A 51 3.54 9.84 5.96
CA ALA A 51 3.52 11.26 6.28
C ALA A 51 2.10 11.85 6.31
N SER A 52 1.22 11.40 5.39
CA SER A 52 -0.19 11.80 5.38
C SER A 52 -0.97 11.26 6.58
N MET A 53 -0.76 10.00 6.93
CA MET A 53 -1.42 9.37 8.08
C MET A 53 -1.07 10.09 9.38
N LEU A 54 0.21 10.40 9.58
CA LEU A 54 0.71 11.15 10.75
C LEU A 54 0.18 12.59 10.79
N ALA A 55 0.08 13.26 9.64
CA ALA A 55 -0.48 14.62 9.55
C ALA A 55 -1.99 14.64 9.82
N SER A 56 -2.74 13.65 9.32
CA SER A 56 -4.19 13.55 9.53
C SER A 56 -4.54 13.32 11.00
N ALA A 57 -3.71 12.61 11.74
CA ALA A 57 -3.87 12.42 13.18
C ALA A 57 -3.68 13.72 13.98
N ARG A 58 -3.01 14.74 13.42
CA ARG A 58 -2.68 16.01 14.10
C ARG A 58 -3.56 17.21 13.73
N SER A 59 -4.24 17.18 12.57
CA SER A 59 -4.98 18.36 12.10
C SER A 59 -6.26 17.97 11.37
N PRO A 60 -7.45 18.37 11.90
CA PRO A 60 -8.73 18.12 11.24
C PRO A 60 -9.00 19.04 10.04
N ASN A 61 -8.09 19.94 9.69
CA ASN A 61 -8.32 20.94 8.64
C ASN A 61 -8.21 20.33 7.23
N ARG A 62 -9.37 19.89 6.68
CA ARG A 62 -9.54 19.29 5.35
C ARG A 62 -9.32 20.24 4.17
N PHE A 63 -9.05 21.53 4.41
CA PHE A 63 -9.10 22.58 3.38
C PHE A 63 -7.75 23.03 2.80
N MET A 64 -6.65 22.35 3.08
CA MET A 64 -5.42 22.67 2.35
C MET A 64 -5.56 22.28 0.88
N ARG A 65 -5.28 23.24 -0.02
CA ARG A 65 -5.26 23.02 -1.47
C ARG A 65 -4.38 21.82 -1.81
N SER A 66 -4.79 21.02 -2.79
CA SER A 66 -4.18 19.73 -3.17
C SER A 66 -2.64 19.81 -3.33
N TRP A 67 -2.12 20.90 -3.89
CA TRP A 67 -0.68 21.10 -4.09
C TRP A 67 0.09 21.38 -2.81
N SER A 68 -0.40 22.23 -1.91
CA SER A 68 0.26 22.51 -0.63
C SER A 68 0.34 21.27 0.24
N ARG A 69 -0.71 20.43 0.23
CA ARG A 69 -0.69 19.14 0.90
C ARG A 69 0.36 18.20 0.33
N LYS A 70 0.51 18.17 -1.01
CA LYS A 70 1.52 17.33 -1.68
C LYS A 70 2.94 17.77 -1.33
N VAL A 71 3.20 19.08 -1.35
CA VAL A 71 4.50 19.63 -0.94
C VAL A 71 4.79 19.33 0.54
N HIS A 72 3.80 19.46 1.41
CA HIS A 72 3.94 19.09 2.82
C HIS A 72 4.26 17.60 3.01
N GLN A 73 3.56 16.71 2.31
CA GLN A 73 3.84 15.27 2.31
C GLN A 73 5.29 14.97 1.91
N VAL A 74 5.78 15.61 0.83
CA VAL A 74 7.18 15.45 0.38
C VAL A 74 8.17 15.89 1.45
N ARG A 75 7.93 17.05 2.08
CA ARG A 75 8.81 17.58 3.14
C ARG A 75 8.86 16.65 4.35
N VAL A 76 7.69 16.22 4.84
CA VAL A 76 7.59 15.31 5.98
C VAL A 76 8.19 13.95 5.64
N ALA A 77 7.92 13.41 4.45
CA ALA A 77 8.49 12.14 4.00
C ALA A 77 10.03 12.18 3.98
N ARG A 78 10.62 13.26 3.49
CA ARG A 78 12.09 13.42 3.54
C ARG A 78 12.61 13.56 4.97
N GLY A 79 11.88 14.26 5.83
CA GLY A 79 12.22 14.36 7.26
C GLY A 79 12.18 12.99 7.96
N LEU A 80 11.19 12.18 7.67
CA LEU A 80 11.11 10.80 8.21
C LEU A 80 12.34 9.97 7.79
N GLU A 81 12.73 10.01 6.53
CA GLU A 81 13.88 9.25 6.01
C GLU A 81 15.25 9.71 6.57
N LEU A 82 15.31 10.92 7.12
CA LEU A 82 16.52 11.40 7.81
C LEU A 82 16.66 10.84 9.23
N HIS A 83 15.56 10.46 9.87
CA HIS A 83 15.53 10.07 11.27
C HIS A 83 15.14 8.61 11.50
N TRP A 84 14.47 7.99 10.53
CA TRP A 84 13.94 6.63 10.62
C TRP A 84 14.55 5.75 9.54
N SER A 85 14.89 4.54 9.91
CA SER A 85 15.27 3.52 8.93
C SER A 85 14.10 3.11 8.07
N LYS A 86 14.35 2.56 6.90
CA LYS A 86 13.33 2.00 6.02
C LYS A 86 12.45 0.95 6.70
N ARG A 87 13.01 0.18 7.62
CA ARG A 87 12.26 -0.84 8.37
C ARG A 87 11.27 -0.20 9.34
N GLU A 88 11.68 0.82 10.07
CA GLU A 88 10.81 1.58 10.98
C GLU A 88 9.69 2.28 10.23
N ILE A 89 9.99 2.89 9.07
CA ILE A 89 8.99 3.50 8.20
C ILE A 89 7.96 2.47 7.73
N LEU A 90 8.41 1.31 7.26
CA LEU A 90 7.52 0.23 6.78
C LEU A 90 6.68 -0.34 7.93
N GLU A 91 7.26 -0.53 9.10
CA GLU A 91 6.55 -1.01 10.30
C GLU A 91 5.47 -0.02 10.74
N ALA A 92 5.81 1.26 10.85
CA ALA A 92 4.85 2.31 11.18
C ALA A 92 3.72 2.40 10.13
N TYR A 93 4.07 2.32 8.85
CA TYR A 93 3.09 2.30 7.77
C TYR A 93 2.11 1.13 7.93
N LEU A 94 2.60 -0.11 8.09
CA LEU A 94 1.78 -1.30 8.24
C LEU A 94 0.88 -1.26 9.49
N ASN A 95 1.33 -0.59 10.55
CA ASN A 95 0.56 -0.43 11.79
C ASN A 95 -0.51 0.67 11.69
N LEU A 96 -0.36 1.65 10.81
CA LEU A 96 -1.30 2.75 10.63
C LEU A 96 -2.25 2.59 9.45
N LEU A 97 -2.00 1.60 8.57
CA LEU A 97 -2.87 1.32 7.43
C LEU A 97 -4.30 1.06 7.89
N GLN A 98 -5.24 1.69 7.20
CA GLN A 98 -6.65 1.37 7.32
C GLN A 98 -7.05 0.32 6.29
N PHE A 99 -7.65 -0.74 6.77
CA PHE A 99 -8.24 -1.82 6.00
C PHE A 99 -9.77 -1.73 6.04
N ARG A 100 -10.47 -2.84 5.84
CA ARG A 100 -11.92 -2.91 5.75
C ARG A 100 -12.61 -2.43 7.04
N GLY A 101 -13.62 -1.57 6.92
CA GLY A 101 -14.32 -0.99 8.07
C GLY A 101 -13.40 -0.11 8.90
N GLU A 102 -13.38 -0.33 10.20
CA GLU A 102 -12.54 0.40 11.17
C GLU A 102 -11.22 -0.32 11.49
N LEU A 103 -10.89 -1.38 10.75
CA LEU A 103 -9.67 -2.14 11.00
C LEU A 103 -8.44 -1.32 10.68
N GLN A 104 -7.67 -1.01 11.71
CA GLN A 104 -6.40 -0.31 11.59
C GLN A 104 -5.24 -1.24 11.96
N GLY A 105 -4.23 -1.25 11.10
CA GLY A 105 -3.01 -2.01 11.26
C GLY A 105 -3.11 -3.44 10.78
N ILE A 106 -1.98 -3.91 10.23
CA ILE A 106 -1.88 -5.24 9.63
C ILE A 106 -2.11 -6.37 10.64
N ARG A 107 -1.74 -6.15 11.92
CA ARG A 107 -1.90 -7.17 12.97
C ARG A 107 -3.37 -7.45 13.26
N ALA A 108 -4.16 -6.39 13.49
CA ALA A 108 -5.59 -6.53 13.73
C ALA A 108 -6.30 -7.14 12.51
N THR A 109 -5.94 -6.65 11.32
CA THR A 109 -6.51 -7.12 10.06
C THR A 109 -6.22 -8.59 9.81
N SER A 110 -4.97 -9.04 9.97
CA SER A 110 -4.62 -10.45 9.74
C SER A 110 -5.24 -11.38 10.75
N GLN A 111 -5.35 -10.96 12.02
CA GLN A 111 -6.01 -11.75 13.05
C GLN A 111 -7.51 -11.88 12.81
N LEU A 112 -8.18 -10.80 12.42
CA LEU A 112 -9.63 -10.83 12.20
C LEU A 112 -10.01 -11.52 10.91
N LEU A 113 -9.33 -11.23 9.80
CA LEU A 113 -9.71 -11.75 8.49
C LEU A 113 -9.09 -13.11 8.17
N ALA A 114 -7.84 -13.37 8.58
CA ALA A 114 -7.12 -14.59 8.27
C ALA A 114 -6.95 -15.52 9.48
N HIS A 115 -7.36 -15.11 10.68
CA HIS A 115 -7.14 -15.85 11.95
C HIS A 115 -5.66 -16.21 12.20
N LYS A 116 -4.74 -15.37 11.70
CA LYS A 116 -3.28 -15.59 11.73
C LYS A 116 -2.54 -14.33 12.16
N ALA A 117 -1.35 -14.51 12.73
CA ALA A 117 -0.40 -13.42 12.87
C ALA A 117 0.11 -12.97 11.49
N PRO A 118 0.57 -11.71 11.32
CA PRO A 118 1.10 -11.23 10.03
C PRO A 118 2.27 -12.05 9.49
N SER A 119 3.03 -12.71 10.37
CA SER A 119 4.12 -13.62 9.99
C SER A 119 3.63 -14.92 9.36
N GLY A 120 2.41 -15.37 9.67
CA GLY A 120 1.80 -16.59 9.18
C GLY A 120 0.99 -16.44 7.89
N LEU A 121 0.86 -15.22 7.36
CA LEU A 121 0.16 -15.00 6.10
C LEU A 121 0.90 -15.64 4.93
N ASN A 122 0.18 -16.41 4.11
CA ASN A 122 0.69 -17.00 2.88
C ASN A 122 0.72 -15.96 1.72
N ALA A 123 1.19 -16.38 0.55
CA ALA A 123 1.34 -15.50 -0.60
C ALA A 123 -0.02 -15.00 -1.14
N ALA A 124 -1.06 -15.85 -1.19
CA ALA A 124 -2.38 -15.48 -1.66
C ALA A 124 -3.05 -14.46 -0.73
N GLU A 125 -3.08 -14.76 0.57
CA GLU A 125 -3.61 -13.88 1.61
C GLU A 125 -2.89 -12.52 1.61
N SER A 126 -1.57 -12.53 1.51
CA SER A 126 -0.75 -11.32 1.46
C SER A 126 -1.10 -10.42 0.26
N ARG A 127 -1.33 -11.01 -0.91
CA ARG A 127 -1.72 -10.28 -2.12
C ARG A 127 -3.15 -9.74 -2.03
N VAL A 128 -4.07 -10.49 -1.46
CA VAL A 128 -5.45 -10.03 -1.22
C VAL A 128 -5.44 -8.81 -0.31
N LEU A 129 -4.71 -8.86 0.82
CA LEU A 129 -4.62 -7.73 1.73
C LEU A 129 -3.95 -6.50 1.07
N ALA A 130 -2.90 -6.69 0.27
CA ALA A 130 -2.30 -5.59 -0.48
C ALA A 130 -3.24 -5.02 -1.56
N ALA A 131 -4.03 -5.86 -2.22
CA ALA A 131 -4.99 -5.43 -3.23
C ALA A 131 -6.22 -4.74 -2.65
N LEU A 132 -6.46 -4.88 -1.34
CA LEU A 132 -7.56 -4.23 -0.63
C LEU A 132 -7.29 -2.74 -0.39
N LEU A 133 -6.01 -2.33 -0.23
CA LEU A 133 -5.61 -0.97 0.18
C LEU A 133 -6.19 0.17 -0.67
N PRO A 134 -6.21 0.10 -2.02
CA PRO A 134 -6.74 1.20 -2.82
C PRO A 134 -8.25 1.42 -2.66
N ASN A 135 -8.98 0.40 -2.24
CA ASN A 135 -10.41 0.48 -1.94
C ASN A 135 -10.79 -0.58 -0.90
N PRO A 136 -10.78 -0.23 0.39
CA PRO A 136 -11.08 -1.14 1.49
C PRO A 136 -12.49 -1.73 1.47
N SER A 137 -13.44 -1.05 0.84
CA SER A 137 -14.85 -1.50 0.74
C SER A 137 -15.13 -2.31 -0.53
N ALA A 138 -14.10 -2.64 -1.32
CA ALA A 138 -14.29 -3.41 -2.55
C ALA A 138 -14.79 -4.83 -2.25
N SER A 139 -15.64 -5.37 -3.15
CA SER A 139 -16.10 -6.76 -3.07
C SER A 139 -14.94 -7.75 -3.24
N PRO A 140 -15.05 -8.97 -2.67
CA PRO A 140 -14.04 -10.01 -2.79
C PRO A 140 -13.58 -10.22 -4.25
N ARG A 141 -14.54 -10.29 -5.17
CA ARG A 141 -14.28 -10.45 -6.61
C ARG A 141 -13.38 -9.33 -7.17
N ARG A 142 -13.68 -8.06 -6.87
CA ARG A 142 -12.87 -6.92 -7.35
C ARG A 142 -11.48 -6.89 -6.76
N VAL A 143 -11.35 -7.30 -5.50
CA VAL A 143 -10.03 -7.42 -4.84
C VAL A 143 -9.23 -8.54 -5.51
N ALA A 144 -9.84 -9.70 -5.75
CA ALA A 144 -9.20 -10.82 -6.44
C ALA A 144 -8.74 -10.44 -7.86
N GLU A 145 -9.61 -9.81 -8.65
CA GLU A 145 -9.26 -9.32 -10.00
C GLU A 145 -8.05 -8.40 -9.98
N ARG A 146 -8.00 -7.47 -9.02
CA ARG A 146 -6.87 -6.53 -8.85
C ARG A 146 -5.59 -7.25 -8.39
N ALA A 147 -5.70 -8.22 -7.49
CA ALA A 147 -4.57 -9.01 -7.04
C ALA A 147 -4.02 -9.89 -8.16
N CYS A 148 -4.90 -10.51 -8.96
CA CYS A 148 -4.52 -11.29 -10.14
C CYS A 148 -3.83 -10.44 -11.21
N ALA A 149 -4.33 -9.26 -11.51
CA ALA A 149 -3.73 -8.37 -12.50
C ALA A 149 -2.28 -7.98 -12.16
N ARG A 150 -1.91 -8.06 -10.90
CA ARG A 150 -0.54 -7.79 -10.42
C ARG A 150 0.37 -9.03 -10.44
N LEU A 151 -0.14 -10.22 -10.78
CA LEU A 151 0.67 -11.45 -10.88
C LEU A 151 1.59 -11.46 -12.10
N ILE A 152 1.23 -10.77 -13.18
CA ILE A 152 1.94 -10.77 -14.47
C ILE A 152 3.40 -10.28 -14.32
N ASP A 153 3.68 -9.57 -13.24
CA ASP A 153 4.98 -8.97 -12.96
C ASP A 153 5.80 -9.72 -11.88
N SER A 154 5.39 -10.88 -11.41
CA SER A 154 6.06 -11.56 -10.29
C SER A 154 6.32 -13.04 -10.57
N ASP A 155 7.58 -13.46 -10.43
CA ASP A 155 8.08 -14.85 -10.46
C ASP A 155 7.55 -15.69 -9.28
N THR A 156 6.23 -15.83 -9.12
CA THR A 156 5.65 -16.64 -8.07
C THR A 156 4.77 -17.74 -8.65
N ASP A 157 4.90 -18.97 -8.15
CA ASP A 157 4.04 -20.12 -8.47
C ASP A 157 2.57 -19.95 -8.02
N LEU A 158 2.17 -18.72 -7.69
CA LEU A 158 0.85 -18.39 -7.18
C LEU A 158 -0.15 -18.25 -8.33
N SER A 159 -1.20 -19.07 -8.30
CA SER A 159 -2.26 -19.02 -9.28
C SER A 159 -3.36 -18.01 -8.94
N CYS A 160 -4.04 -17.52 -9.99
CA CYS A 160 -5.20 -16.66 -9.82
C CYS A 160 -6.37 -17.34 -9.11
N THR A 161 -6.47 -18.67 -9.20
CA THR A 161 -7.47 -19.47 -8.49
C THR A 161 -7.27 -19.40 -6.99
N GLN A 162 -6.05 -19.60 -6.51
CA GLN A 162 -5.71 -19.47 -5.09
C GLN A 162 -5.98 -18.07 -4.53
N ILE A 163 -5.75 -17.02 -5.34
CA ILE A 163 -6.07 -15.64 -4.95
C ILE A 163 -7.57 -15.42 -4.82
N LYS A 164 -8.38 -15.96 -5.73
CA LYS A 164 -9.84 -15.86 -5.67
C LYS A 164 -10.41 -16.55 -4.44
N GLU A 165 -9.95 -17.78 -4.16
CA GLU A 165 -10.33 -18.52 -2.97
C GLU A 165 -9.96 -17.78 -1.69
N ALA A 166 -8.74 -17.26 -1.61
CA ALA A 166 -8.30 -16.46 -0.46
C ALA A 166 -9.13 -15.17 -0.31
N ALA A 167 -9.50 -14.50 -1.41
CA ALA A 167 -10.32 -13.29 -1.34
C ALA A 167 -11.75 -13.58 -0.85
N GLU A 168 -12.33 -14.70 -1.24
CA GLU A 168 -13.64 -15.13 -0.74
C GLU A 168 -13.55 -15.50 0.75
N GLN A 169 -12.54 -16.25 1.16
CA GLN A 169 -12.35 -16.65 2.56
C GLN A 169 -12.11 -15.46 3.50
N LEU A 170 -11.32 -14.48 3.07
CA LEU A 170 -10.93 -13.34 3.91
C LEU A 170 -11.99 -12.24 3.96
N LEU A 171 -12.82 -12.08 2.92
CA LEU A 171 -13.64 -10.89 2.73
C LEU A 171 -15.16 -11.16 2.67
N SER A 172 -15.56 -12.46 2.83
CA SER A 172 -16.97 -12.87 2.88
C SER A 172 -17.70 -12.52 4.19
#